data_c13009b836faca89f20e185819e31fa2
#
_entry.id   c13009b836faca89f20e185819e31fa2
#
_cell.length_a   1.000
_cell.length_b   1.000
_cell.length_c   1.000
_cell.angle_alpha   90.00
_cell.angle_beta   90.00
_cell.angle_gamma   90.00
#
_symmetry.space_group_name_H-M   'P 1'
#
loop_
_entity.id
_entity.type
_entity.pdbx_description
1 polymer ?
#
loop_
_entity_poly.entity_id
_entity_poly.type
_entity_poly.pdbx_seq_one_letter_code
_entity_poly.pdbx_strand_id
1 'polypeptide(L)'
;SNPERIVIISPRLRSDPAYLWDLVIPSAANGYLMAEWHFYASGPSKENQRKLWTSGTAEERALIQEKIDLALQWQKETGIPTWVGAWMPGDYNEGDTYTIEEQVAFASYMTQSLTDAGIPFAVNADQHFYDREQRKWLEDMQPVFAAIYGQQILPSQDLPEDTGYHSAVPYVYR
;
A
#
# COMPACT_ATOMS: atom_id res chain seq x y z
N SER A 1 -30.00 -2.60 2.46
CA SER A 1 -28.79 -3.27 1.94
C SER A 1 -28.31 -2.55 0.68
N ASN A 2 -27.01 -2.45 0.48
CA ASN A 2 -26.46 -1.95 -0.77
C ASN A 2 -25.86 -3.12 -1.55
N PRO A 3 -26.57 -3.66 -2.55
CA PRO A 3 -26.14 -4.85 -3.29
C PRO A 3 -24.94 -4.58 -4.21
N GLU A 4 -24.61 -3.32 -4.47
CA GLU A 4 -23.52 -2.90 -5.37
C GLU A 4 -22.28 -2.42 -4.59
N ARG A 5 -22.23 -2.67 -3.28
CA ARG A 5 -21.07 -2.33 -2.49
C ARG A 5 -19.93 -3.30 -2.76
N ILE A 6 -18.77 -2.78 -3.11
CA ILE A 6 -17.55 -3.58 -3.18
C ILE A 6 -17.21 -4.08 -1.78
N VAL A 7 -17.02 -5.38 -1.68
CA VAL A 7 -16.55 -6.05 -0.46
C VAL A 7 -15.10 -6.43 -0.66
N ILE A 8 -14.25 -6.00 0.28
CA ILE A 8 -12.83 -6.31 0.28
C ILE A 8 -12.60 -7.49 1.21
N ILE A 9 -11.90 -8.50 0.74
CA ILE A 9 -11.50 -9.69 1.49
C ILE A 9 -9.98 -9.76 1.54
N SER A 10 -9.44 -10.24 2.67
CA SER A 10 -8.00 -10.33 2.88
C SER A 10 -7.57 -11.75 3.19
N PRO A 11 -6.43 -12.20 2.66
CA PRO A 11 -5.86 -13.49 3.05
C PRO A 11 -5.27 -13.43 4.47
N ARG A 12 -4.98 -14.61 5.01
CA ARG A 12 -4.32 -14.76 6.31
C ARG A 12 -2.87 -14.23 6.30
N LEU A 13 -2.20 -14.30 7.44
CA LEU A 13 -0.81 -13.90 7.66
C LEU A 13 -0.55 -12.45 7.22
N ARG A 14 -1.35 -11.52 7.78
CA ARG A 14 -1.26 -10.09 7.53
C ARG A 14 -1.44 -9.72 6.05
N SER A 15 -2.39 -10.40 5.42
CA SER A 15 -2.73 -10.17 4.01
C SER A 15 -1.57 -10.49 3.06
N ASP A 16 -0.77 -11.53 3.35
CA ASP A 16 0.29 -11.94 2.44
C ASP A 16 -0.32 -12.53 1.15
N PRO A 17 0.05 -12.03 -0.05
CA PRO A 17 -0.52 -12.49 -1.32
C PRO A 17 -0.24 -13.97 -1.63
N ALA A 18 0.74 -14.59 -0.99
CA ALA A 18 0.97 -16.04 -1.08
C ALA A 18 -0.23 -16.88 -0.61
N TYR A 19 -1.13 -16.28 0.18
CA TYR A 19 -2.32 -16.94 0.72
C TYR A 19 -3.64 -16.49 0.07
N LEU A 20 -3.58 -15.80 -1.07
CA LEU A 20 -4.78 -15.41 -1.81
C LEU A 20 -5.63 -16.62 -2.22
N TRP A 21 -5.00 -17.75 -2.54
CA TRP A 21 -5.70 -19.00 -2.90
C TRP A 21 -6.43 -19.67 -1.74
N ASP A 22 -6.17 -19.27 -0.50
CA ASP A 22 -6.90 -19.75 0.68
C ASP A 22 -8.26 -19.02 0.86
N LEU A 23 -8.51 -17.96 0.10
CA LEU A 23 -9.74 -17.19 0.22
C LEU A 23 -10.95 -18.01 -0.27
N VAL A 24 -11.97 -18.05 0.57
CA VAL A 24 -13.27 -18.60 0.19
C VAL A 24 -14.10 -17.50 -0.47
N ILE A 25 -14.31 -17.63 -1.78
CA ILE A 25 -15.05 -16.64 -2.54
C ILE A 25 -16.55 -16.94 -2.40
N PRO A 26 -17.36 -16.00 -1.83
CA PRO A 26 -18.79 -16.20 -1.70
C PRO A 26 -19.45 -16.31 -3.08
N SER A 27 -20.29 -17.32 -3.28
CA SER A 27 -21.03 -17.53 -4.54
C SER A 27 -21.94 -16.36 -4.93
N ALA A 28 -22.35 -15.55 -3.94
CA ALA A 28 -23.20 -14.37 -4.14
C ALA A 28 -22.42 -13.08 -4.40
N ALA A 29 -21.12 -13.15 -4.63
CA ALA A 29 -20.27 -11.96 -4.75
C ALA A 29 -20.53 -11.12 -6.02
N ASN A 30 -21.07 -11.72 -7.06
CA ASN A 30 -21.62 -11.06 -8.27
C ASN A 30 -20.77 -9.91 -8.85
N GLY A 31 -19.44 -10.06 -8.85
CA GLY A 31 -18.53 -9.05 -9.41
C GLY A 31 -18.21 -7.87 -8.47
N TYR A 32 -18.75 -7.83 -7.26
CA TYR A 32 -18.48 -6.77 -6.27
C TYR A 32 -17.47 -7.21 -5.21
N LEU A 33 -16.46 -7.98 -5.60
CA LEU A 33 -15.35 -8.38 -4.74
C LEU A 33 -14.03 -7.79 -5.20
N MET A 34 -13.19 -7.48 -4.24
CA MET A 34 -11.78 -7.16 -4.42
C MET A 34 -10.98 -7.87 -3.33
N ALA A 35 -9.81 -8.36 -3.64
CA ALA A 35 -8.92 -8.92 -2.63
C ALA A 35 -7.83 -7.90 -2.24
N GLU A 36 -7.58 -7.78 -0.94
CA GLU A 36 -6.56 -6.91 -0.38
C GLU A 36 -5.33 -7.71 0.00
N TRP A 37 -4.16 -7.18 -0.28
CA TRP A 37 -2.90 -7.69 0.23
C TRP A 37 -1.99 -6.58 0.73
N HIS A 38 -1.01 -6.93 1.56
CA HIS A 38 -0.12 -5.96 2.21
C HIS A 38 1.34 -6.32 1.95
N PHE A 39 2.18 -5.30 1.95
CA PHE A 39 3.63 -5.44 1.99
C PHE A 39 4.28 -4.26 2.71
N TYR A 40 5.19 -4.56 3.61
CA TYR A 40 5.97 -3.57 4.34
C TYR A 40 7.45 -3.80 4.10
N ALA A 41 8.26 -2.74 4.12
CA ALA A 41 9.68 -2.82 3.82
C ALA A 41 10.45 -3.78 4.75
N SER A 42 10.03 -3.89 6.01
CA SER A 42 10.59 -4.84 6.97
C SER A 42 10.02 -6.27 6.85
N GLY A 43 8.99 -6.42 6.00
CA GLY A 43 8.27 -7.68 5.86
C GLY A 43 7.22 -7.93 6.94
N PRO A 44 6.40 -8.99 6.77
CA PRO A 44 5.26 -9.29 7.64
C PRO A 44 5.62 -9.89 8.99
N SER A 45 6.87 -10.32 9.23
CA SER A 45 7.27 -11.06 10.43
C SER A 45 8.03 -10.18 11.41
N LYS A 46 7.57 -10.18 12.67
CA LYS A 46 8.34 -9.59 13.79
C LYS A 46 9.59 -10.39 14.17
N GLU A 47 9.66 -11.64 13.77
CA GLU A 47 10.78 -12.53 14.07
C GLU A 47 12.01 -12.23 13.23
N ASN A 48 11.77 -11.64 12.04
CA ASN A 48 12.83 -11.29 11.15
C ASN A 48 13.21 -9.82 11.34
N GLN A 49 14.07 -9.54 12.29
CA GLN A 49 14.61 -8.22 12.59
C GLN A 49 15.54 -7.66 11.49
N ARG A 50 15.62 -8.32 10.34
CA ARG A 50 16.41 -7.85 9.22
C ARG A 50 15.56 -6.93 8.35
N LYS A 51 16.13 -5.81 7.95
CA LYS A 51 15.58 -5.01 6.86
C LYS A 51 15.46 -5.89 5.62
N LEU A 52 14.25 -5.95 5.04
CA LEU A 52 14.03 -6.60 3.75
C LEU A 52 14.35 -5.69 2.59
N TRP A 53 14.59 -4.43 2.88
CA TRP A 53 14.89 -3.42 1.91
C TRP A 53 15.95 -2.45 2.46
N THR A 54 16.86 -2.05 1.58
CA THR A 54 17.86 -1.01 1.87
C THR A 54 17.96 -0.03 0.69
N SER A 55 18.72 -0.38 -0.33
CA SER A 55 18.96 0.48 -1.50
C SER A 55 18.23 0.06 -2.77
N GLY A 56 17.44 -0.99 -2.71
CA GLY A 56 16.78 -1.57 -3.89
C GLY A 56 17.69 -2.46 -4.71
N THR A 57 18.38 -3.38 -4.05
CA THR A 57 19.17 -4.41 -4.75
C THR A 57 18.27 -5.29 -5.61
N ALA A 58 18.87 -6.10 -6.49
CA ALA A 58 18.11 -7.01 -7.34
C ALA A 58 17.26 -8.00 -6.51
N GLU A 59 17.81 -8.50 -5.41
CA GLU A 59 17.15 -9.42 -4.50
C GLU A 59 15.98 -8.75 -3.78
N GLU A 60 16.16 -7.51 -3.30
CA GLU A 60 15.12 -6.72 -2.65
C GLU A 60 13.95 -6.42 -3.60
N ARG A 61 14.27 -6.04 -4.84
CA ARG A 61 13.26 -5.82 -5.90
C ARG A 61 12.52 -7.11 -6.26
N ALA A 62 13.22 -8.24 -6.29
CA ALA A 62 12.61 -9.53 -6.56
C ALA A 62 11.54 -9.91 -5.52
N LEU A 63 11.72 -9.52 -4.25
CA LEU A 63 10.69 -9.73 -3.20
C LEU A 63 9.39 -9.00 -3.52
N ILE A 64 9.47 -7.76 -3.97
CA ILE A 64 8.28 -6.98 -4.35
C ILE A 64 7.65 -7.59 -5.61
N GLN A 65 8.46 -7.91 -6.62
CA GLN A 65 7.97 -8.48 -7.86
C GLN A 65 7.26 -9.82 -7.63
N GLU A 66 7.81 -10.68 -6.78
CA GLU A 66 7.16 -11.93 -6.39
C GLU A 66 5.73 -11.70 -5.85
N LYS A 67 5.56 -10.71 -4.97
CA LYS A 67 4.25 -10.39 -4.39
C LYS A 67 3.26 -9.88 -5.44
N ILE A 68 3.74 -9.05 -6.36
CA ILE A 68 2.95 -8.54 -7.48
C ILE A 68 2.56 -9.69 -8.43
N ASP A 69 3.50 -10.56 -8.78
CA ASP A 69 3.27 -11.69 -9.68
C ASP A 69 2.22 -12.66 -9.12
N LEU A 70 2.28 -12.96 -7.81
CA LEU A 70 1.27 -13.75 -7.12
C LEU A 70 -0.12 -13.11 -7.22
N ALA A 71 -0.22 -11.81 -6.97
CA ALA A 71 -1.48 -11.08 -7.05
C ALA A 71 -2.03 -11.07 -8.49
N LEU A 72 -1.19 -10.82 -9.49
CA LEU A 72 -1.57 -10.84 -10.90
C LEU A 72 -2.01 -12.23 -11.37
N GLN A 73 -1.30 -13.28 -10.93
CA GLN A 73 -1.68 -14.66 -11.23
C GLN A 73 -3.07 -14.97 -10.64
N TRP A 74 -3.29 -14.64 -9.38
CA TRP A 74 -4.57 -14.87 -8.72
C TRP A 74 -5.71 -14.09 -9.40
N GLN A 75 -5.49 -12.82 -9.79
CA GLN A 75 -6.45 -12.03 -10.56
C GLN A 75 -6.81 -12.70 -11.89
N LYS A 76 -5.81 -13.24 -12.59
CA LYS A 76 -6.01 -13.95 -13.86
C LYS A 76 -6.84 -15.21 -13.69
N GLU A 77 -6.63 -15.96 -12.60
CA GLU A 77 -7.31 -17.22 -12.34
C GLU A 77 -8.76 -17.03 -11.86
N THR A 78 -9.00 -15.98 -11.08
CA THR A 78 -10.30 -15.76 -10.42
C THR A 78 -11.17 -14.71 -11.11
N GLY A 79 -10.58 -13.84 -11.90
CA GLY A 79 -11.25 -12.65 -12.45
C GLY A 79 -11.55 -11.56 -11.41
N ILE A 80 -11.05 -11.70 -10.17
CA ILE A 80 -11.27 -10.76 -9.08
C ILE A 80 -10.08 -9.82 -8.99
N PRO A 81 -10.25 -8.48 -9.02
CA PRO A 81 -9.16 -7.54 -8.89
C PRO A 81 -8.55 -7.59 -7.49
N THR A 82 -7.27 -7.22 -7.39
CA THR A 82 -6.60 -7.01 -6.11
C THR A 82 -6.21 -5.55 -5.93
N TRP A 83 -5.96 -5.15 -4.69
CA TRP A 83 -5.35 -3.88 -4.35
C TRP A 83 -4.39 -4.06 -3.17
N VAL A 84 -3.43 -3.17 -3.05
CA VAL A 84 -2.56 -3.12 -1.89
C VAL A 84 -3.19 -2.19 -0.87
N GLY A 85 -3.88 -2.78 0.11
CA GLY A 85 -4.65 -2.02 1.07
C GLY A 85 -3.81 -1.31 2.12
N ALA A 86 -2.60 -1.84 2.37
CA ALA A 86 -1.60 -1.15 3.16
C ALA A 86 -0.19 -1.58 2.77
N TRP A 87 0.63 -0.59 2.53
CA TRP A 87 2.09 -0.69 2.50
C TRP A 87 2.68 0.57 3.10
N MET A 88 3.90 0.50 3.56
CA MET A 88 4.59 1.67 4.02
C MET A 88 6.10 1.52 3.81
N PRO A 89 6.80 2.62 3.49
CA PRO A 89 8.23 2.61 3.21
C PRO A 89 9.08 2.61 4.49
N GLY A 90 8.66 1.93 5.50
CA GLY A 90 9.34 1.88 6.79
C GLY A 90 8.98 0.61 7.56
N ASP A 91 9.51 0.48 8.76
CA ASP A 91 9.19 -0.61 9.64
C ASP A 91 7.97 -0.30 10.50
N TYR A 92 7.10 -1.28 10.61
CA TYR A 92 5.98 -1.24 11.54
C TYR A 92 6.38 -1.68 12.95
N ASN A 93 7.57 -2.27 13.10
CA ASN A 93 8.08 -2.77 14.36
C ASN A 93 9.02 -1.75 15.00
N GLU A 94 8.89 -1.56 16.31
CA GLU A 94 9.85 -0.77 17.07
C GLU A 94 11.25 -1.35 16.95
N GLY A 95 12.24 -0.51 16.64
CA GLY A 95 13.65 -0.83 16.66
C GLY A 95 14.34 -1.01 15.30
N ASP A 96 13.62 -1.08 14.21
CA ASP A 96 14.23 -1.08 12.88
C ASP A 96 14.12 0.31 12.25
N THR A 97 15.23 0.99 12.14
CA THR A 97 15.24 2.37 11.66
C THR A 97 15.65 2.42 10.21
N TYR A 98 14.71 2.72 9.33
CA TYR A 98 14.98 3.02 7.94
C TYR A 98 15.43 4.46 7.78
N THR A 99 16.48 4.68 6.98
CA THR A 99 16.88 6.05 6.60
C THR A 99 15.88 6.62 5.59
N ILE A 100 15.88 7.93 5.42
CA ILE A 100 15.03 8.59 4.42
C ILE A 100 15.34 8.07 3.01
N GLU A 101 16.61 7.85 2.70
CA GLU A 101 17.05 7.32 1.40
C GLU A 101 16.54 5.91 1.15
N GLU A 102 16.58 5.04 2.15
CA GLU A 102 16.02 3.68 2.07
C GLU A 102 14.50 3.72 1.85
N GLN A 103 13.81 4.60 2.56
CA GLN A 103 12.36 4.79 2.42
C GLN A 103 11.98 5.36 1.05
N VAL A 104 12.73 6.33 0.54
CA VAL A 104 12.54 6.89 -0.81
C VAL A 104 12.76 5.83 -1.88
N ALA A 105 13.84 5.03 -1.76
CA ALA A 105 14.13 3.96 -2.70
C ALA A 105 13.01 2.91 -2.74
N PHE A 106 12.51 2.50 -1.57
CA PHE A 106 11.39 1.58 -1.45
C PHE A 106 10.11 2.17 -2.05
N ALA A 107 9.74 3.38 -1.64
CA ALA A 107 8.52 4.06 -2.07
C ALA A 107 8.49 4.24 -3.59
N SER A 108 9.61 4.68 -4.17
CA SER A 108 9.73 4.87 -5.62
C SER A 108 9.53 3.57 -6.38
N TYR A 109 10.21 2.50 -5.96
CA TYR A 109 10.12 1.21 -6.63
C TYR A 109 8.75 0.56 -6.47
N MET A 110 8.21 0.57 -5.25
CA MET A 110 6.88 0.01 -4.97
C MET A 110 5.79 0.71 -5.77
N THR A 111 5.78 2.04 -5.76
CA THR A 111 4.81 2.86 -6.51
C THR A 111 4.90 2.60 -8.00
N GLN A 112 6.10 2.59 -8.56
CA GLN A 112 6.29 2.34 -9.99
C GLN A 112 5.84 0.93 -10.36
N SER A 113 6.25 -0.08 -9.61
CA SER A 113 5.92 -1.47 -9.90
C SER A 113 4.42 -1.75 -9.82
N LEU A 114 3.72 -1.19 -8.83
CA LEU A 114 2.27 -1.31 -8.71
C LEU A 114 1.53 -0.57 -9.84
N THR A 115 2.02 0.61 -10.21
CA THR A 115 1.46 1.39 -11.33
C THR A 115 1.60 0.65 -12.64
N ASP A 116 2.78 0.09 -12.92
CA ASP A 116 3.05 -0.70 -14.13
C ASP A 116 2.21 -1.99 -14.19
N ALA A 117 1.95 -2.58 -13.03
CA ALA A 117 1.08 -3.74 -12.89
C ALA A 117 -0.43 -3.40 -12.95
N GLY A 118 -0.80 -2.12 -12.91
CA GLY A 118 -2.20 -1.69 -12.86
C GLY A 118 -2.91 -2.07 -11.55
N ILE A 119 -2.17 -2.26 -10.46
CA ILE A 119 -2.71 -2.61 -9.14
C ILE A 119 -2.88 -1.32 -8.32
N PRO A 120 -4.11 -0.94 -7.94
CA PRO A 120 -4.34 0.19 -7.07
C PRO A 120 -3.78 -0.06 -5.67
N PHE A 121 -3.39 1.01 -4.98
CA PHE A 121 -2.78 0.91 -3.66
C PHE A 121 -3.12 2.08 -2.75
N ALA A 122 -2.97 1.85 -1.44
CA ALA A 122 -3.01 2.88 -0.41
C ALA A 122 -1.78 2.78 0.50
N VAL A 123 -1.21 3.92 0.80
CA VAL A 123 -0.07 4.02 1.74
C VAL A 123 -0.60 4.15 3.15
N ASN A 124 -0.05 3.37 4.07
CA ASN A 124 -0.30 3.56 5.48
C ASN A 124 0.52 4.74 5.99
N ALA A 125 -0.08 5.93 5.93
CA ALA A 125 0.51 7.16 6.43
C ALA A 125 0.13 7.34 7.90
N ASP A 126 0.78 6.61 8.79
CA ASP A 126 0.60 6.78 10.21
C ASP A 126 1.31 8.05 10.75
N GLN A 127 1.36 8.20 12.07
CA GLN A 127 1.99 9.36 12.70
C GLN A 127 3.50 9.52 12.44
N HIS A 128 4.17 8.53 11.88
CA HIS A 128 5.58 8.63 11.46
C HIS A 128 5.74 9.43 10.17
N PHE A 129 4.68 9.59 9.40
CA PHE A 129 4.67 10.28 8.11
C PHE A 129 3.78 11.51 8.11
N TYR A 130 2.68 11.48 8.87
CA TYR A 130 1.60 12.45 8.77
C TYR A 130 1.16 12.96 10.13
N ASP A 131 1.22 14.29 10.31
CA ASP A 131 0.65 14.97 11.46
C ASP A 131 -0.86 15.13 11.27
N ARG A 132 -1.63 14.38 12.06
CA ARG A 132 -3.09 14.39 11.99
C ARG A 132 -3.71 15.68 12.54
N GLU A 133 -3.04 16.33 13.49
CA GLU A 133 -3.52 17.58 14.08
C GLU A 133 -3.34 18.74 13.11
N GLN A 134 -2.16 18.82 12.49
CA GLN A 134 -1.84 19.84 11.49
C GLN A 134 -2.30 19.47 10.07
N ARG A 135 -2.80 18.25 9.87
CA ARG A 135 -3.27 17.72 8.58
C ARG A 135 -2.23 17.85 7.47
N LYS A 136 -0.96 17.59 7.76
CA LYS A 136 0.14 17.68 6.80
C LYS A 136 1.14 16.55 6.97
N TRP A 137 1.87 16.25 5.91
CA TRP A 137 3.04 15.40 5.97
C TRP A 137 4.13 16.08 6.78
N LEU A 138 4.89 15.29 7.55
CA LEU A 138 6.05 15.79 8.27
C LEU A 138 7.09 16.31 7.28
N GLU A 139 7.80 17.39 7.62
CA GLU A 139 8.73 18.06 6.70
C GLU A 139 9.89 17.14 6.29
N ASP A 140 10.42 16.37 7.21
CA ASP A 140 11.49 15.39 6.97
C ASP A 140 11.02 14.20 6.11
N MET A 141 9.71 13.95 6.03
CA MET A 141 9.09 12.92 5.19
C MET A 141 8.69 13.41 3.79
N GLN A 142 8.92 14.68 3.46
CA GLN A 142 8.59 15.21 2.12
C GLN A 142 9.28 14.46 0.97
N PRO A 143 10.54 13.99 1.07
CA PRO A 143 11.14 13.19 0.02
C PRO A 143 10.40 11.88 -0.22
N VAL A 144 9.90 11.23 0.84
CA VAL A 144 9.10 10.00 0.74
C VAL A 144 7.76 10.28 0.11
N PHE A 145 7.08 11.37 0.50
CA PHE A 145 5.86 11.81 -0.13
C PHE A 145 6.04 12.05 -1.64
N ALA A 146 7.10 12.75 -2.04
CA ALA A 146 7.41 13.03 -3.43
C ALA A 146 7.70 11.73 -4.22
N ALA A 147 8.29 10.73 -3.59
CA ALA A 147 8.53 9.41 -4.20
C ALA A 147 7.23 8.65 -4.48
N ILE A 148 6.20 8.85 -3.66
CA ILE A 148 4.89 8.19 -3.81
C ILE A 148 4.00 8.92 -4.82
N TYR A 149 3.90 10.23 -4.71
CA TYR A 149 2.91 11.03 -5.43
C TYR A 149 3.49 11.89 -6.57
N GLY A 150 4.80 11.83 -6.78
CA GLY A 150 5.51 12.72 -7.69
C GLY A 150 5.74 14.11 -7.08
N GLN A 151 6.42 14.99 -7.83
CA GLN A 151 6.76 16.34 -7.36
C GLN A 151 5.57 17.31 -7.26
N GLN A 152 4.36 16.87 -7.47
CA GLN A 152 3.19 17.68 -7.20
C GLN A 152 2.94 17.71 -5.70
N ILE A 153 3.72 18.55 -5.00
CA ILE A 153 3.27 19.14 -3.76
C ILE A 153 2.00 19.91 -4.12
N LEU A 154 0.86 19.33 -3.83
CA LEU A 154 -0.36 20.13 -3.81
C LEU A 154 -0.09 21.22 -2.77
N PRO A 155 -0.11 22.50 -3.16
CA PRO A 155 0.00 23.57 -2.18
C PRO A 155 -1.09 23.30 -1.14
N SER A 156 -0.82 23.65 0.10
CA SER A 156 -1.76 23.63 1.23
C SER A 156 -2.87 24.66 1.00
N GLN A 157 -3.51 24.62 -0.15
CA GLN A 157 -4.62 25.48 -0.52
C GLN A 157 -5.92 24.75 -0.20
N ASP A 158 -6.51 25.21 0.88
CA ASP A 158 -7.94 25.23 1.10
C ASP A 158 -8.68 23.92 0.75
N LEU A 159 -8.45 22.90 1.57
CA LEU A 159 -9.47 21.87 1.68
C LEU A 159 -10.75 22.61 2.12
N PRO A 160 -11.87 22.46 1.41
CA PRO A 160 -13.13 23.06 1.82
C PRO A 160 -13.39 22.70 3.28
N GLU A 161 -13.87 23.67 4.06
CA GLU A 161 -14.23 23.45 5.46
C GLU A 161 -15.04 22.17 5.58
N ASP A 162 -14.68 21.39 6.58
CA ASP A 162 -15.23 20.08 6.90
C ASP A 162 -16.77 20.09 6.81
N THR A 163 -17.32 19.56 5.73
CA THR A 163 -18.76 19.40 5.53
C THR A 163 -19.31 18.16 6.26
N GLY A 164 -18.59 17.62 7.24
CA GLY A 164 -19.03 16.49 8.06
C GLY A 164 -18.93 15.12 7.39
N TYR A 165 -18.42 15.05 6.16
CA TYR A 165 -18.00 13.80 5.56
C TYR A 165 -16.53 13.56 5.93
N HIS A 166 -16.24 12.51 6.66
CA HIS A 166 -14.88 11.98 6.79
C HIS A 166 -14.45 11.51 5.40
N SER A 167 -13.94 12.46 4.63
CA SER A 167 -13.51 12.20 3.27
C SER A 167 -12.28 11.33 3.29
N ALA A 168 -12.42 10.16 2.72
CA ALA A 168 -11.28 9.43 2.21
C ALA A 168 -10.40 10.38 1.36
N VAL A 169 -9.10 10.27 1.50
CA VAL A 169 -8.10 10.96 0.69
C VAL A 169 -8.53 10.87 -0.78
N PRO A 170 -8.53 11.96 -1.54
CA PRO A 170 -8.92 11.87 -2.94
C PRO A 170 -7.99 10.94 -3.70
N TYR A 171 -8.53 9.84 -4.20
CA TYR A 171 -7.84 8.97 -5.11
C TYR A 171 -7.60 9.70 -6.42
N VAL A 172 -6.35 9.97 -6.74
CA VAL A 172 -5.99 10.44 -8.06
C VAL A 172 -5.84 9.22 -8.97
N TYR A 173 -6.90 8.89 -9.70
CA TYR A 173 -6.79 8.01 -10.86
C TYR A 173 -6.07 8.77 -11.98
N ARG A 174 -5.01 8.20 -12.49
CA ARG A 174 -4.52 8.46 -13.83
C ARG A 174 -4.70 7.24 -14.69
#